data_e56a8dcacba9212c77aac0439d402b2c
#
_entry.id   e56a8dcacba9212c77aac0439d402b2c
#
_cell.length_a   1.000
_cell.length_b   1.000
_cell.length_c   1.000
_cell.angle_alpha   90.00
_cell.angle_beta   90.00
_cell.angle_gamma   90.00
#
_symmetry.space_group_name_H-M   'P 1'
#
loop_
_entity.id
_entity.type
_entity.pdbx_description
1 polymer ?
#
loop_
_entity_poly.entity_id
_entity_poly.type
_entity_poly.pdbx_seq_one_letter_code
_entity_poly.pdbx_strand_id
1 'polypeptide(L)'
;MILKPGVKVKGIRPELVLALYIADVCWERLYGHTGYPMVVTSLVDGIHSHTSLHYVGAAADMRTTWYSTQFPQKFGNTDWQELADSIDIALGETSEFDVVLEGDHIHLEWQPKE
;
A
#
# COMPACT_ATOMS: atom_id res chain seq x y z
N MET A 1 6.99 -7.29 3.91
CA MET A 1 6.66 -6.61 2.64
C MET A 1 7.55 -7.12 1.53
N ILE A 2 6.97 -7.39 0.40
CA ILE A 2 7.72 -7.72 -0.82
C ILE A 2 7.24 -6.82 -1.96
N LEU A 3 8.11 -6.66 -2.95
CA LEU A 3 7.77 -5.95 -4.18
C LEU A 3 7.43 -6.97 -5.26
N LYS A 4 6.35 -6.72 -5.99
CA LYS A 4 6.03 -7.51 -7.18
C LYS A 4 7.20 -7.40 -8.18
N PRO A 5 7.58 -8.48 -8.88
CA PRO A 5 8.62 -8.41 -9.89
C PRO A 5 8.37 -7.28 -10.90
N GLY A 6 9.39 -6.51 -11.20
CA GLY A 6 9.30 -5.39 -12.13
C GLY A 6 8.95 -4.04 -11.51
N VAL A 7 8.63 -4.00 -10.22
CA VAL A 7 8.37 -2.72 -9.53
C VAL A 7 9.66 -1.92 -9.45
N LYS A 8 9.59 -0.66 -9.86
CA LYS A 8 10.74 0.26 -9.87
C LYS A 8 10.73 1.12 -8.63
N VAL A 9 11.88 1.22 -7.97
CA VAL A 9 12.03 1.96 -6.71
C VAL A 9 12.87 3.23 -6.86
N LYS A 10 13.58 3.41 -7.97
CA LYS A 10 14.41 4.57 -8.18
C LYS A 10 13.56 5.84 -8.18
N GLY A 11 13.93 6.79 -7.34
CA GLY A 11 13.19 8.04 -7.21
C GLY A 11 12.08 8.03 -6.17
N ILE A 12 11.92 6.93 -5.43
CA ILE A 12 10.94 6.88 -4.35
C ILE A 12 11.28 7.91 -3.27
N ARG A 13 10.25 8.60 -2.77
CA ARG A 13 10.41 9.58 -1.71
C ARG A 13 10.63 8.90 -0.36
N PRO A 14 11.54 9.42 0.50
CA PRO A 14 11.76 8.84 1.83
C PRO A 14 10.48 8.76 2.67
N GLU A 15 9.61 9.75 2.56
CA GLU A 15 8.34 9.80 3.29
C GLU A 15 7.45 8.61 2.91
N LEU A 16 7.46 8.22 1.63
CA LEU A 16 6.71 7.07 1.18
C LEU A 16 7.32 5.76 1.70
N VAL A 17 8.64 5.66 1.77
CA VAL A 17 9.32 4.50 2.35
C VAL A 17 8.89 4.31 3.81
N LEU A 18 8.87 5.39 4.58
CA LEU A 18 8.41 5.34 5.97
C LEU A 18 6.95 4.90 6.05
N ALA A 19 6.09 5.45 5.19
CA ALA A 19 4.68 5.09 5.16
C ALA A 19 4.47 3.62 4.80
N LEU A 20 5.26 3.09 3.87
CA LEU A 20 5.22 1.67 3.53
C LEU A 20 5.64 0.78 4.70
N TYR A 21 6.65 1.20 5.45
CA TYR A 21 7.05 0.48 6.66
C TYR A 21 5.91 0.43 7.68
N ILE A 22 5.24 1.56 7.89
CA ILE A 22 4.09 1.64 8.80
C ILE A 22 2.95 0.74 8.30
N ALA A 23 2.68 0.75 6.99
CA ALA A 23 1.68 -0.11 6.39
C ALA A 23 2.02 -1.60 6.60
N ASP A 24 3.29 -1.96 6.46
CA ASP A 24 3.75 -3.34 6.68
C ASP A 24 3.56 -3.76 8.14
N VAL A 25 3.81 -2.88 9.08
CA VAL A 25 3.55 -3.15 10.50
C VAL A 25 2.06 -3.41 10.73
N CYS A 26 1.18 -2.63 10.12
CA CYS A 26 -0.26 -2.85 10.20
C CYS A 26 -0.65 -4.20 9.60
N TRP A 27 -0.09 -4.54 8.44
CA TRP A 27 -0.30 -5.84 7.78
C TRP A 27 0.09 -6.99 8.71
N GLU A 28 1.29 -6.94 9.26
CA GLU A 28 1.79 -8.01 10.14
C GLU A 28 0.91 -8.16 11.38
N ARG A 29 0.42 -7.07 11.95
CA ARG A 29 -0.46 -7.12 13.11
C ARG A 29 -1.81 -7.79 12.79
N LEU A 30 -2.38 -7.49 11.62
CA LEU A 30 -3.70 -8.01 11.22
C LEU A 30 -3.61 -9.38 10.54
N TYR A 31 -2.59 -9.59 9.72
CA TYR A 31 -2.51 -10.75 8.83
C TYR A 31 -1.20 -11.54 8.92
N GLY A 32 -0.31 -11.18 9.84
CA GLY A 32 0.98 -11.87 9.98
C GLY A 32 0.83 -13.37 10.27
N HIS A 33 -0.26 -13.74 10.96
CA HIS A 33 -0.55 -15.13 11.27
C HIS A 33 -0.80 -16.00 10.03
N THR A 34 -1.09 -15.38 8.88
CA THR A 34 -1.31 -16.10 7.63
C THR A 34 -0.02 -16.57 6.99
N GLY A 35 1.11 -15.99 7.37
CA GLY A 35 2.40 -16.24 6.73
C GLY A 35 2.59 -15.54 5.39
N TYR A 36 1.62 -14.76 4.93
CA TYR A 36 1.70 -14.06 3.64
C TYR A 36 2.16 -12.62 3.84
N PRO A 37 3.10 -12.13 3.02
CA PRO A 37 3.57 -10.76 3.12
C PRO A 37 2.64 -9.79 2.41
N MET A 38 2.71 -8.52 2.82
CA MET A 38 2.15 -7.43 2.04
C MET A 38 2.91 -7.31 0.71
N VAL A 39 2.17 -7.21 -0.39
CA VAL A 39 2.78 -7.10 -1.72
C VAL A 39 2.54 -5.71 -2.29
N VAL A 40 3.62 -5.00 -2.57
CA VAL A 40 3.58 -3.71 -3.27
C VAL A 40 3.61 -4.01 -4.76
N THR A 41 2.59 -3.57 -5.47
CA THR A 41 2.42 -3.87 -6.90
C THR A 41 2.84 -2.72 -7.80
N SER A 42 2.91 -1.50 -7.28
CA SER A 42 3.33 -0.33 -8.05
C SER A 42 3.93 0.72 -7.13
N LEU A 43 5.00 1.34 -7.57
CA LEU A 43 5.64 2.50 -6.93
C LEU A 43 5.87 3.59 -7.98
N VAL A 44 7.09 3.64 -8.53
CA VAL A 44 7.47 4.66 -9.54
C VAL A 44 7.30 4.12 -10.95
N ASP A 45 6.91 2.87 -11.09
CA ASP A 45 6.80 2.15 -12.35
C ASP A 45 5.40 2.24 -12.97
N GLY A 46 5.33 1.78 -14.20
CA GLY A 46 4.07 1.66 -14.92
C GLY A 46 3.75 2.89 -15.76
N ILE A 47 2.62 2.81 -16.47
CA ILE A 47 2.11 3.93 -17.27
C ILE A 47 1.07 4.67 -16.44
N HIS A 48 1.46 5.85 -15.95
CA HIS A 48 0.60 6.70 -15.16
C HIS A 48 0.41 8.04 -15.87
N SER A 49 -0.66 8.76 -15.55
CA SER A 49 -0.85 10.11 -16.06
C SER A 49 0.24 11.05 -15.52
N HIS A 50 0.49 12.15 -16.21
CA HIS A 50 1.47 13.14 -15.77
C HIS A 50 1.16 13.75 -14.40
N THR A 51 -0.10 13.69 -13.98
CA THR A 51 -0.54 14.17 -12.67
C THR A 51 -0.48 13.11 -11.60
N SER A 52 -0.12 11.86 -11.94
CA SER A 52 -0.03 10.78 -10.97
C SER A 52 1.15 10.98 -10.03
N LEU A 53 0.92 10.79 -8.73
CA LEU A 53 1.96 10.85 -7.72
C LEU A 53 2.93 9.66 -7.77
N HIS A 54 2.56 8.57 -8.46
CA HIS A 54 3.51 7.49 -8.77
C HIS A 54 4.70 8.00 -9.58
N TYR A 55 4.45 8.93 -10.49
CA TYR A 55 5.47 9.50 -11.37
C TYR A 55 6.60 10.18 -10.60
N VAL A 56 6.29 10.76 -9.46
CA VAL A 56 7.26 11.47 -8.63
C VAL A 56 7.71 10.67 -7.41
N GLY A 57 7.37 9.38 -7.36
CA GLY A 57 7.76 8.50 -6.26
C GLY A 57 7.02 8.74 -4.97
N ALA A 58 5.83 9.33 -5.03
CA ALA A 58 5.03 9.73 -3.87
C ALA A 58 3.78 8.87 -3.67
N ALA A 59 3.61 7.80 -4.42
CA ALA A 59 2.46 6.90 -4.29
C ALA A 59 2.86 5.44 -4.42
N ALA A 60 2.09 4.58 -3.77
CA ALA A 60 2.27 3.13 -3.81
C ALA A 60 0.92 2.43 -3.88
N ASP A 61 0.87 1.31 -4.56
CA ASP A 61 -0.27 0.41 -4.55
C ASP A 61 0.10 -0.90 -3.87
N MET A 62 -0.79 -1.38 -3.00
CA MET A 62 -0.62 -2.63 -2.27
C MET A 62 -1.76 -3.58 -2.64
N ARG A 63 -1.42 -4.82 -2.93
CA ARG A 63 -2.38 -5.82 -3.41
C ARG A 63 -3.39 -6.18 -2.33
N THR A 64 -4.67 -6.25 -2.71
CA THR A 64 -5.75 -6.76 -1.89
C THR A 64 -6.44 -7.98 -2.50
N THR A 65 -5.94 -8.46 -3.63
CA THR A 65 -6.50 -9.64 -4.28
C THR A 65 -5.61 -10.84 -4.05
N TRP A 66 -6.10 -11.77 -3.26
CA TRP A 66 -5.41 -13.02 -3.01
C TRP A 66 -6.27 -14.16 -3.56
N TYR A 67 -5.91 -14.60 -4.76
CA TYR A 67 -6.64 -15.65 -5.47
C TYR A 67 -5.82 -16.92 -5.60
N SER A 68 -5.09 -17.30 -4.60
CA SER A 68 -4.38 -18.54 -4.78
C SER A 68 -5.03 -19.64 -3.96
N THR A 69 -4.99 -20.85 -4.50
CA THR A 69 -5.35 -22.06 -3.77
C THR A 69 -4.47 -22.26 -2.53
N GLN A 70 -3.35 -21.55 -2.47
CA GLN A 70 -2.46 -21.52 -1.33
C GLN A 70 -2.97 -20.61 -0.20
N PHE A 71 -3.99 -19.81 -0.46
CA PHE A 71 -4.60 -18.91 0.50
C PHE A 71 -6.01 -19.41 0.83
N PRO A 72 -6.17 -20.23 1.86
CA PRO A 72 -7.49 -20.82 2.16
C PRO A 72 -8.47 -19.79 2.75
N GLN A 73 -8.00 -18.60 3.14
CA GLN A 73 -8.86 -17.56 3.69
C GLN A 73 -9.14 -16.51 2.62
N LYS A 74 -10.44 -16.30 2.39
CA LYS A 74 -10.88 -15.21 1.53
C LYS A 74 -11.05 -13.96 2.39
N PHE A 75 -10.22 -12.96 2.13
CA PHE A 75 -10.44 -11.66 2.73
C PHE A 75 -11.44 -10.89 1.88
N GLY A 76 -12.48 -10.37 2.54
CA GLY A 76 -13.47 -9.53 1.89
C GLY A 76 -13.12 -8.06 1.98
N ASN A 77 -13.94 -7.21 1.34
CA ASN A 77 -13.74 -5.77 1.35
C ASN A 77 -13.70 -5.17 2.76
N THR A 78 -14.43 -5.77 3.72
CA THR A 78 -14.43 -5.32 5.10
C THR A 78 -13.05 -5.46 5.73
N ASP A 79 -12.36 -6.58 5.46
CA ASP A 79 -11.02 -6.83 5.98
C ASP A 79 -10.02 -5.85 5.39
N TRP A 80 -10.10 -5.62 4.09
CA TRP A 80 -9.21 -4.67 3.41
C TRP A 80 -9.47 -3.24 3.84
N GLN A 81 -10.74 -2.89 4.12
CA GLN A 81 -11.07 -1.57 4.65
C GLN A 81 -10.51 -1.39 6.07
N GLU A 82 -10.55 -2.44 6.88
CA GLU A 82 -9.93 -2.41 8.21
C GLU A 82 -8.42 -2.15 8.11
N LEU A 83 -7.75 -2.79 7.17
CA LEU A 83 -6.32 -2.54 6.93
C LEU A 83 -6.08 -1.10 6.49
N ALA A 84 -6.85 -0.60 5.53
CA ALA A 84 -6.72 0.78 5.06
C ALA A 84 -6.93 1.78 6.20
N ASP A 85 -7.96 1.57 7.01
CA ASP A 85 -8.27 2.43 8.16
C ASP A 85 -7.15 2.37 9.22
N SER A 86 -6.60 1.18 9.46
CA SER A 86 -5.49 1.01 10.40
C SER A 86 -4.24 1.76 9.94
N ILE A 87 -3.94 1.71 8.65
CA ILE A 87 -2.80 2.45 8.07
C ILE A 87 -3.04 3.95 8.21
N ASP A 88 -4.24 4.41 7.87
CA ASP A 88 -4.60 5.83 7.94
C ASP A 88 -4.45 6.37 9.37
N ILE A 89 -4.95 5.63 10.35
CA ILE A 89 -4.83 5.98 11.77
C ILE A 89 -3.35 6.01 12.18
N ALA A 90 -2.57 5.00 11.78
CA ALA A 90 -1.16 4.90 12.15
C ALA A 90 -0.33 6.03 11.55
N LEU A 91 -0.71 6.53 10.36
CA LEU A 91 -0.05 7.68 9.74
C LEU A 91 -0.45 9.02 10.37
N GLY A 92 -1.57 9.05 11.10
CA GLY A 92 -2.02 10.21 11.85
C GLY A 92 -3.01 11.10 11.12
N GLU A 93 -3.95 11.67 11.86
CA GLU A 93 -5.05 12.49 11.31
C GLU A 93 -4.56 13.77 10.63
N THR A 94 -3.43 14.31 11.07
CA THR A 94 -2.81 15.49 10.45
C THR A 94 -1.88 15.12 9.33
N SER A 95 -1.90 13.85 8.92
CA SER A 95 -0.95 13.33 7.98
C SER A 95 -1.16 13.91 6.59
N GLU A 96 -0.06 14.01 5.88
CA GLU A 96 -0.04 14.39 4.48
C GLU A 96 -0.26 13.19 3.57
N PHE A 97 -0.74 12.07 4.13
CA PHE A 97 -0.96 10.83 3.40
C PHE A 97 -2.43 10.58 3.17
N ASP A 98 -2.78 10.12 1.99
CA ASP A 98 -4.09 9.58 1.67
C ASP A 98 -3.98 8.07 1.53
N VAL A 99 -4.90 7.36 2.17
CA VAL A 99 -4.99 5.89 2.11
C VAL A 99 -6.40 5.54 1.65
N VAL A 100 -6.50 4.94 0.49
CA VAL A 100 -7.80 4.64 -0.14
C VAL A 100 -7.83 3.19 -0.59
N LEU A 101 -8.87 2.47 -0.17
CA LEU A 101 -9.17 1.15 -0.73
C LEU A 101 -9.83 1.34 -2.08
N GLU A 102 -9.16 0.92 -3.13
CA GLU A 102 -9.68 0.86 -4.48
C GLU A 102 -10.00 -0.60 -4.85
N GLY A 103 -10.52 -0.85 -6.03
CA GLY A 103 -11.09 -2.15 -6.39
C GLY A 103 -10.26 -3.37 -6.00
N ASP A 104 -8.99 -3.42 -6.40
CA ASP A 104 -8.10 -4.57 -6.19
C ASP A 104 -6.82 -4.23 -5.46
N HIS A 105 -6.75 -3.02 -4.88
CA HIS A 105 -5.55 -2.56 -4.19
C HIS A 105 -5.88 -1.46 -3.18
N ILE A 106 -4.96 -1.24 -2.25
CA ILE A 106 -4.95 -0.05 -1.41
C ILE A 106 -3.96 0.93 -2.01
N HIS A 107 -4.42 2.13 -2.30
CA HIS A 107 -3.60 3.22 -2.81
C HIS A 107 -3.15 4.08 -1.63
N LEU A 108 -1.84 4.28 -1.53
CA LEU A 108 -1.21 5.11 -0.51
C LEU A 108 -0.45 6.21 -1.21
N GLU A 109 -0.73 7.47 -0.88
CA GLU A 109 -0.01 8.58 -1.48
C GLU A 109 0.39 9.63 -0.47
N TRP A 110 1.54 10.24 -0.70
CA TRP A 110 2.04 11.36 0.08
C TRP A 110 1.69 12.66 -0.63
N GLN A 111 0.88 13.49 0.04
CA GLN A 111 0.46 14.81 -0.45
C GLN A 111 0.93 15.86 0.55
N PRO A 112 2.18 16.36 0.42
CA PRO A 112 2.69 17.34 1.37
C PRO A 112 1.85 18.61 1.35
N LYS A 113 1.49 19.08 2.53
CA LYS A 113 0.79 20.35 2.71
C LYS A 113 1.82 21.46 2.76
N GLU A 114 1.54 22.52 2.05
CA GLU A 114 2.38 23.71 2.09
C GLU A 114 2.18 24.51 3.37
#